data_bab177ca771d4b1d258092c0055af528
#
_entry.id   bab177ca771d4b1d258092c0055af528
#
_cell.length_a   1.000
_cell.length_b   1.000
_cell.length_c   1.000
_cell.angle_alpha   90.00
_cell.angle_beta   90.00
_cell.angle_gamma   90.00
#
_symmetry.space_group_name_H-M   'P 1'
#
loop_
_entity.id
_entity.type
_entity.pdbx_description
1 polymer ?
#
loop_
_entity_poly.entity_id
_entity_poly.type
_entity_poly.pdbx_seq_one_letter_code
_entity_poly.pdbx_strand_id
1 'polypeptide(L)'
;MLPDRILPAETARERALLATAELWRKVGYEGLTAAAICSRAGIEAEEFEAACGDVEAAAKAAIEVPLAAVVRVVSELYSPDRSEAESYALAIVRILELMAANPAYTFLVYVAGRQMAPPRVHAVYHSGHQFLVAMLERLWASSQLRDQPTRTGLAALGAAEAVVRREILAGRYERLPGLAPDFVYGAMSPFLGQREALRLADLGRRQLQREPAN
;
A
#
# COMPACT_ATOMS: atom_id res chain seq x y z
N MET A 1 -14.82 6.16 -9.52
CA MET A 1 -14.48 6.41 -8.10
C MET A 1 -13.86 5.13 -7.57
N LEU A 2 -12.59 5.17 -7.16
CA LEU A 2 -11.94 4.02 -6.54
C LEU A 2 -12.57 3.77 -5.17
N PRO A 3 -12.83 2.52 -4.78
CA PRO A 3 -13.37 2.23 -3.46
C PRO A 3 -12.37 2.63 -2.36
N ASP A 4 -12.84 3.29 -1.31
CA ASP A 4 -12.01 3.68 -0.15
C ASP A 4 -11.59 2.46 0.68
N ARG A 5 -12.30 1.35 0.53
CA ARG A 5 -11.97 0.07 1.18
C ARG A 5 -11.30 -0.88 0.20
N ILE A 6 -10.25 -1.55 0.66
CA ILE A 6 -9.57 -2.61 -0.09
C ILE A 6 -10.54 -3.76 -0.39
N LEU A 7 -11.33 -4.16 0.62
CA LEU A 7 -12.44 -5.11 0.50
C LEU A 7 -13.69 -4.56 1.20
N PRO A 8 -14.87 -4.68 0.60
CA PRO A 8 -16.13 -4.26 1.21
C PRO A 8 -16.58 -5.14 2.39
N ALA A 9 -15.98 -6.31 2.59
CA ALA A 9 -16.32 -7.32 3.60
C ALA A 9 -17.77 -7.87 3.47
N GLU A 10 -18.23 -8.00 2.25
CA GLU A 10 -19.56 -8.52 1.93
C GLU A 10 -19.59 -10.05 1.85
N THR A 11 -18.57 -10.65 1.25
CA THR A 11 -18.46 -12.10 1.12
C THR A 11 -17.78 -12.76 2.34
N ALA A 12 -17.99 -14.05 2.54
CA ALA A 12 -17.31 -14.82 3.60
C ALA A 12 -15.78 -14.72 3.45
N ARG A 13 -15.26 -14.77 2.21
CA ARG A 13 -13.84 -14.60 1.92
C ARG A 13 -13.32 -13.23 2.36
N GLU A 14 -14.00 -12.16 2.01
CA GLU A 14 -13.60 -10.79 2.35
C GLU A 14 -13.61 -10.58 3.87
N ARG A 15 -14.64 -11.08 4.57
CA ARG A 15 -14.72 -11.03 6.04
C ARG A 15 -13.58 -11.83 6.68
N ALA A 16 -13.28 -13.03 6.17
CA ALA A 16 -12.17 -13.84 6.65
C ALA A 16 -10.81 -13.16 6.47
N LEU A 17 -10.55 -12.55 5.30
CA LEU A 17 -9.28 -11.86 5.04
C LEU A 17 -9.11 -10.62 5.91
N LEU A 18 -10.17 -9.83 6.11
CA LEU A 18 -10.14 -8.70 7.04
C LEU A 18 -9.90 -9.16 8.48
N ALA A 19 -10.62 -10.18 8.92
CA ALA A 19 -10.43 -10.77 10.24
C ALA A 19 -8.99 -11.30 10.44
N THR A 20 -8.43 -11.94 9.43
CA THR A 20 -7.02 -12.40 9.43
C THR A 20 -6.07 -11.23 9.62
N ALA A 21 -6.22 -10.14 8.86
CA ALA A 21 -5.37 -8.96 8.97
C ALA A 21 -5.48 -8.29 10.37
N GLU A 22 -6.69 -8.18 10.91
CA GLU A 22 -6.93 -7.62 12.24
C GLU A 22 -6.34 -8.47 13.36
N LEU A 23 -6.52 -9.80 13.29
CA LEU A 23 -5.97 -10.73 14.27
C LEU A 23 -4.44 -10.77 14.19
N TRP A 24 -3.87 -10.83 12.99
CA TRP A 24 -2.42 -10.82 12.83
C TRP A 24 -1.78 -9.59 13.48
N ARG A 25 -2.39 -8.43 13.33
CA ARG A 25 -1.94 -7.22 14.03
C ARG A 25 -1.95 -7.35 15.55
N LYS A 26 -2.91 -8.11 16.12
CA LYS A 26 -3.10 -8.25 17.57
C LYS A 26 -2.23 -9.32 18.20
N VAL A 27 -2.18 -10.50 17.58
CA VAL A 27 -1.60 -11.72 18.18
C VAL A 27 -0.40 -12.26 17.42
N GLY A 28 0.03 -11.61 16.32
CA GLY A 28 1.09 -12.11 15.46
C GLY A 28 0.63 -13.27 14.57
N TYR A 29 1.51 -13.69 13.65
CA TYR A 29 1.21 -14.81 12.74
C TYR A 29 1.00 -16.13 13.50
N GLU A 30 1.86 -16.43 14.47
CA GLU A 30 1.84 -17.65 15.25
C GLU A 30 0.56 -17.81 16.12
N GLY A 31 -0.10 -16.69 16.40
CA GLY A 31 -1.36 -16.68 17.14
C GLY A 31 -2.61 -16.82 16.27
N LEU A 32 -2.46 -16.91 14.93
CA LEU A 32 -3.59 -17.10 14.03
C LEU A 32 -4.11 -18.54 14.12
N THR A 33 -5.43 -18.67 14.27
CA THR A 33 -6.13 -19.97 14.20
C THR A 33 -7.39 -19.82 13.35
N ALA A 34 -7.80 -20.90 12.67
CA ALA A 34 -9.05 -20.91 11.90
C ALA A 34 -10.25 -20.53 12.78
N ALA A 35 -10.33 -21.07 13.99
CA ALA A 35 -11.41 -20.77 14.93
C ALA A 35 -11.48 -19.27 15.30
N ALA A 36 -10.32 -18.63 15.55
CA ALA A 36 -10.27 -17.20 15.86
C ALA A 36 -10.70 -16.35 14.65
N ILE A 37 -10.26 -16.74 13.43
CA ILE A 37 -10.64 -16.06 12.18
C ILE A 37 -12.14 -16.20 11.94
N CYS A 38 -12.70 -17.41 12.04
CA CYS A 38 -14.14 -17.67 11.91
C CYS A 38 -14.96 -16.83 12.89
N SER A 39 -14.60 -16.88 14.18
CA SER A 39 -15.27 -16.09 15.22
C SER A 39 -15.22 -14.59 14.94
N ARG A 40 -14.08 -14.06 14.51
CA ARG A 40 -13.90 -12.64 14.19
C ARG A 40 -14.64 -12.21 12.92
N ALA A 41 -14.70 -13.11 11.91
CA ALA A 41 -15.35 -12.88 10.62
C ALA A 41 -16.87 -13.09 10.68
N GLY A 42 -17.39 -13.78 11.71
CA GLY A 42 -18.79 -14.18 11.79
C GLY A 42 -19.16 -15.19 10.71
N ILE A 43 -18.32 -16.22 10.50
CA ILE A 43 -18.51 -17.30 9.52
C ILE A 43 -18.28 -18.65 10.18
N GLU A 44 -18.88 -19.70 9.61
CA GLU A 44 -18.68 -21.08 10.08
C GLU A 44 -17.36 -21.66 9.53
N ALA A 45 -16.86 -22.75 10.17
CA ALA A 45 -15.60 -23.38 9.79
C ALA A 45 -15.61 -23.89 8.34
N GLU A 46 -16.75 -24.45 7.89
CA GLU A 46 -16.94 -24.95 6.53
C GLU A 46 -16.91 -23.80 5.48
N GLU A 47 -17.50 -22.66 5.84
CA GLU A 47 -17.43 -21.45 4.99
C GLU A 47 -16.00 -20.92 4.88
N PHE A 48 -15.24 -20.95 5.99
CA PHE A 48 -13.85 -20.55 6.00
C PHE A 48 -12.99 -21.46 5.11
N GLU A 49 -13.13 -22.77 5.26
CA GLU A 49 -12.41 -23.75 4.45
C GLU A 49 -12.73 -23.60 2.97
N ALA A 50 -14.00 -23.45 2.62
CA ALA A 50 -14.42 -23.23 1.23
C ALA A 50 -13.89 -21.91 0.64
N ALA A 51 -13.83 -20.83 1.46
CA ALA A 51 -13.46 -19.50 1.00
C ALA A 51 -11.94 -19.26 0.96
N CYS A 52 -11.19 -19.84 1.90
CA CYS A 52 -9.77 -19.55 2.13
C CYS A 52 -8.88 -20.79 2.13
N GLY A 53 -9.41 -21.99 2.34
CA GLY A 53 -8.67 -23.24 2.52
C GLY A 53 -8.17 -23.37 3.96
N ASP A 54 -7.04 -22.76 4.27
CA ASP A 54 -6.42 -22.82 5.59
C ASP A 54 -5.90 -21.45 6.07
N VAL A 55 -5.31 -21.42 7.25
CA VAL A 55 -4.79 -20.20 7.87
C VAL A 55 -3.62 -19.62 7.06
N GLU A 56 -2.73 -20.46 6.50
CA GLU A 56 -1.60 -19.99 5.69
C GLU A 56 -2.11 -19.34 4.39
N ALA A 57 -3.07 -19.97 3.73
CA ALA A 57 -3.69 -19.45 2.51
C ALA A 57 -4.45 -18.14 2.79
N ALA A 58 -5.18 -18.04 3.90
CA ALA A 58 -5.84 -16.82 4.33
C ALA A 58 -4.83 -15.69 4.62
N ALA A 59 -3.74 -16.00 5.31
CA ALA A 59 -2.67 -15.06 5.62
C ALA A 59 -1.96 -14.55 4.35
N LYS A 60 -1.66 -15.44 3.41
CA LYS A 60 -1.10 -15.09 2.09
C LYS A 60 -2.03 -14.17 1.32
N ALA A 61 -3.31 -14.53 1.21
CA ALA A 61 -4.31 -13.73 0.51
C ALA A 61 -4.53 -12.36 1.17
N ALA A 62 -4.46 -12.26 2.50
CA ALA A 62 -4.57 -11.01 3.22
C ALA A 62 -3.43 -10.03 2.91
N ILE A 63 -2.27 -10.49 2.43
CA ILE A 63 -1.18 -9.65 1.91
C ILE A 63 -1.36 -9.37 0.41
N GLU A 64 -1.77 -10.36 -0.38
CA GLU A 64 -1.95 -10.21 -1.83
C GLU A 64 -3.01 -9.18 -2.19
N VAL A 65 -4.12 -9.18 -1.47
CA VAL A 65 -5.26 -8.29 -1.74
C VAL A 65 -4.90 -6.81 -1.66
N PRO A 66 -4.26 -6.29 -0.60
CA PRO A 66 -3.86 -4.88 -0.55
C PRO A 66 -2.79 -4.52 -1.60
N LEU A 67 -1.88 -5.44 -1.93
CA LEU A 67 -0.90 -5.22 -2.99
C LEU A 67 -1.58 -5.12 -4.37
N ALA A 68 -2.55 -5.99 -4.65
CA ALA A 68 -3.35 -5.91 -5.88
C ALA A 68 -4.16 -4.61 -5.95
N ALA A 69 -4.67 -4.11 -4.82
CA ALA A 69 -5.37 -2.83 -4.77
C ALA A 69 -4.44 -1.65 -5.12
N VAL A 70 -3.18 -1.66 -4.64
CA VAL A 70 -2.18 -0.65 -5.01
C VAL A 70 -1.87 -0.71 -6.51
N VAL A 71 -1.65 -1.90 -7.08
CA VAL A 71 -1.42 -2.06 -8.52
C VAL A 71 -2.59 -1.50 -9.33
N ARG A 72 -3.81 -1.77 -8.92
CA ARG A 72 -5.01 -1.24 -9.58
C ARG A 72 -5.06 0.29 -9.53
N VAL A 73 -4.84 0.88 -8.34
CA VAL A 73 -4.77 2.35 -8.17
C VAL A 73 -3.76 2.97 -9.12
N VAL A 74 -2.56 2.41 -9.18
CA VAL A 74 -1.51 2.89 -10.08
C VAL A 74 -1.97 2.79 -11.54
N SER A 75 -2.50 1.63 -11.95
CA SER A 75 -2.91 1.39 -13.34
C SER A 75 -4.03 2.32 -13.80
N GLU A 76 -5.01 2.63 -12.94
CA GLU A 76 -6.14 3.50 -13.26
C GLU A 76 -5.75 4.99 -13.35
N LEU A 77 -4.67 5.39 -12.68
CA LEU A 77 -4.19 6.78 -12.71
C LEU A 77 -3.26 7.08 -13.87
N TYR A 78 -2.68 6.05 -14.50
CA TYR A 78 -1.95 6.25 -15.75
C TYR A 78 -2.91 6.53 -16.90
N SER A 79 -2.75 7.68 -17.53
CA SER A 79 -3.57 8.14 -18.65
C SER A 79 -2.66 8.74 -19.72
N PRO A 80 -2.98 8.55 -21.03
CA PRO A 80 -2.26 9.21 -22.13
C PRO A 80 -2.27 10.75 -22.03
N ASP A 81 -3.28 11.32 -21.37
CA ASP A 81 -3.45 12.77 -21.21
C ASP A 81 -2.61 13.37 -20.05
N ARG A 82 -1.85 12.53 -19.35
CA ARG A 82 -1.00 12.95 -18.22
C ARG A 82 0.43 12.50 -18.42
N SER A 83 1.36 13.31 -17.92
CA SER A 83 2.74 12.85 -17.81
C SER A 83 2.86 11.69 -16.79
N GLU A 84 3.87 10.84 -16.96
CA GLU A 84 4.16 9.77 -15.99
C GLU A 84 4.39 10.34 -14.57
N ALA A 85 5.05 11.50 -14.47
CA ALA A 85 5.30 12.17 -13.20
C ALA A 85 4.01 12.66 -12.51
N GLU A 86 3.04 13.18 -13.28
CA GLU A 86 1.72 13.57 -12.74
C GLU A 86 0.91 12.35 -12.29
N SER A 87 0.92 11.29 -13.10
CA SER A 87 0.27 10.02 -12.74
C SER A 87 0.87 9.45 -11.45
N TYR A 88 2.19 9.49 -11.30
CA TYR A 88 2.89 9.07 -10.09
C TYR A 88 2.49 9.92 -8.88
N ALA A 89 2.46 11.25 -9.01
CA ALA A 89 2.09 12.15 -7.91
C ALA A 89 0.67 11.86 -7.40
N LEU A 90 -0.27 11.64 -8.32
CA LEU A 90 -1.65 11.29 -7.98
C LEU A 90 -1.76 9.87 -7.39
N ALA A 91 -0.96 8.91 -7.89
CA ALA A 91 -0.94 7.56 -7.35
C ALA A 91 -0.45 7.54 -5.88
N ILE A 92 0.56 8.33 -5.53
CA ILE A 92 1.02 8.46 -4.13
C ILE A 92 -0.11 8.96 -3.23
N VAL A 93 -0.85 9.98 -3.65
CA VAL A 93 -1.99 10.49 -2.88
C VAL A 93 -2.99 9.36 -2.61
N ARG A 94 -3.45 8.68 -3.67
CA ARG A 94 -4.46 7.63 -3.55
C ARG A 94 -3.99 6.41 -2.76
N ILE A 95 -2.72 6.02 -2.90
CA ILE A 95 -2.14 4.93 -2.10
C ILE A 95 -2.18 5.29 -0.61
N LEU A 96 -1.79 6.51 -0.24
CA LEU A 96 -1.77 6.94 1.16
C LEU A 96 -3.18 7.10 1.75
N GLU A 97 -4.17 7.54 0.95
CA GLU A 97 -5.59 7.55 1.32
C GLU A 97 -6.11 6.13 1.53
N LEU A 98 -5.85 5.22 0.58
CA LEU A 98 -6.22 3.81 0.71
C LEU A 98 -5.60 3.17 1.96
N MET A 99 -4.34 3.48 2.25
CA MET A 99 -3.65 3.02 3.46
C MET A 99 -4.31 3.55 4.74
N ALA A 100 -4.67 4.83 4.76
CA ALA A 100 -5.33 5.45 5.91
C ALA A 100 -6.72 4.84 6.18
N ALA A 101 -7.48 4.57 5.13
CA ALA A 101 -8.80 3.96 5.21
C ALA A 101 -8.79 2.47 5.60
N ASN A 102 -7.62 1.79 5.50
CA ASN A 102 -7.51 0.35 5.70
C ASN A 102 -6.38 -0.04 6.69
N PRO A 103 -6.47 0.38 7.98
CA PRO A 103 -5.38 0.25 8.95
C PRO A 103 -4.86 -1.18 9.17
N ALA A 104 -5.75 -2.19 9.16
CA ALA A 104 -5.38 -3.59 9.37
C ALA A 104 -4.47 -4.10 8.23
N TYR A 105 -4.86 -3.90 7.00
CA TYR A 105 -4.08 -4.27 5.82
C TYR A 105 -2.78 -3.47 5.71
N THR A 106 -2.83 -2.18 6.03
CA THR A 106 -1.66 -1.30 6.03
C THR A 106 -0.61 -1.78 7.03
N PHE A 107 -1.01 -2.12 8.26
CA PHE A 107 -0.11 -2.71 9.24
C PHE A 107 0.49 -4.02 8.75
N LEU A 108 -0.35 -4.89 8.17
CA LEU A 108 0.07 -6.18 7.69
C LEU A 108 1.17 -6.06 6.62
N VAL A 109 0.98 -5.20 5.63
CA VAL A 109 1.94 -5.01 4.53
C VAL A 109 3.22 -4.32 5.02
N TYR A 110 3.12 -3.25 5.79
CA TYR A 110 4.29 -2.42 6.12
C TYR A 110 5.05 -2.83 7.38
N VAL A 111 4.44 -3.62 8.25
CA VAL A 111 5.04 -4.02 9.52
C VAL A 111 5.16 -5.54 9.63
N ALA A 112 4.05 -6.26 9.62
CA ALA A 112 4.03 -7.68 9.91
C ALA A 112 4.65 -8.53 8.79
N GLY A 113 4.33 -8.25 7.53
CA GLY A 113 4.79 -9.01 6.37
C GLY A 113 6.31 -9.02 6.18
N ARG A 114 7.00 -7.98 6.68
CA ARG A 114 8.46 -7.88 6.61
C ARG A 114 9.22 -8.72 7.64
N GLN A 115 8.63 -8.96 8.80
CA GLN A 115 9.36 -9.42 9.98
C GLN A 115 8.89 -10.75 10.54
N MET A 116 7.66 -11.18 10.27
CA MET A 116 7.01 -12.26 11.01
C MET A 116 6.22 -13.23 10.12
N ALA A 117 6.46 -13.21 8.83
CA ALA A 117 5.73 -14.06 7.89
C ALA A 117 6.57 -15.30 7.51
N PRO A 118 5.93 -16.47 7.31
CA PRO A 118 6.57 -17.64 6.71
C PRO A 118 7.20 -17.29 5.34
N PRO A 119 8.22 -18.04 4.88
CA PRO A 119 8.93 -17.74 3.62
C PRO A 119 8.03 -17.56 2.41
N ARG A 120 6.93 -18.34 2.32
CA ARG A 120 5.96 -18.24 1.20
C ARG A 120 5.16 -16.95 1.22
N VAL A 121 4.77 -16.49 2.41
CA VAL A 121 4.06 -15.21 2.61
C VAL A 121 5.01 -14.04 2.40
N HIS A 122 6.26 -14.16 2.86
CA HIS A 122 7.31 -13.17 2.63
C HIS A 122 7.63 -12.97 1.15
N ALA A 123 7.58 -14.03 0.32
CA ALA A 123 7.78 -13.94 -1.11
C ALA A 123 6.74 -13.03 -1.81
N VAL A 124 5.49 -13.08 -1.35
CA VAL A 124 4.41 -12.20 -1.88
C VAL A 124 4.70 -10.73 -1.57
N TYR A 125 5.11 -10.44 -0.34
CA TYR A 125 5.53 -9.09 0.05
C TYR A 125 6.67 -8.58 -0.83
N HIS A 126 7.70 -9.40 -1.06
CA HIS A 126 8.85 -9.06 -1.90
C HIS A 126 8.44 -8.72 -3.34
N SER A 127 7.53 -9.50 -3.93
CA SER A 127 7.05 -9.25 -5.30
C SER A 127 6.32 -7.91 -5.41
N GLY A 128 5.49 -7.56 -4.43
CA GLY A 128 4.82 -6.26 -4.38
C GLY A 128 5.80 -5.08 -4.23
N HIS A 129 6.80 -5.23 -3.36
CA HIS A 129 7.85 -4.22 -3.20
C HIS A 129 8.66 -4.02 -4.49
N GLN A 130 9.07 -5.11 -5.15
CA GLN A 130 9.78 -5.05 -6.43
C GLN A 130 8.97 -4.37 -7.52
N PHE A 131 7.64 -4.54 -7.55
CA PHE A 131 6.77 -3.83 -8.47
C PHE A 131 6.85 -2.30 -8.27
N LEU A 132 6.79 -1.82 -7.03
CA LEU A 132 6.91 -0.39 -6.71
C LEU A 132 8.29 0.15 -7.09
N VAL A 133 9.35 -0.60 -6.83
CA VAL A 133 10.73 -0.24 -7.25
C VAL A 133 10.81 -0.11 -8.76
N ALA A 134 10.34 -1.11 -9.51
CA ALA A 134 10.38 -1.10 -10.98
C ALA A 134 9.56 0.05 -11.58
N MET A 135 8.43 0.41 -10.98
CA MET A 135 7.64 1.57 -11.38
C MET A 135 8.43 2.88 -11.23
N LEU A 136 9.12 3.05 -10.11
CA LEU A 136 9.98 4.21 -9.87
C LEU A 136 11.17 4.23 -10.85
N GLU A 137 11.82 3.10 -11.07
CA GLU A 137 12.95 2.99 -12.02
C GLU A 137 12.54 3.36 -13.44
N ARG A 138 11.34 2.98 -13.90
CA ARG A 138 10.81 3.41 -15.19
C ARG A 138 10.65 4.92 -15.27
N LEU A 139 10.08 5.53 -14.23
CA LEU A 139 9.90 6.98 -14.15
C LEU A 139 11.25 7.70 -14.21
N TRP A 140 12.28 7.15 -13.57
CA TRP A 140 13.63 7.72 -13.60
C TRP A 140 14.35 7.48 -14.92
N ALA A 141 14.16 6.34 -15.56
CA ALA A 141 14.73 6.04 -16.86
C ALA A 141 14.23 7.00 -17.95
N SER A 142 13.01 7.51 -17.81
CA SER A 142 12.43 8.51 -18.71
C SER A 142 12.93 9.94 -18.42
N SER A 143 13.60 10.17 -17.28
CA SER A 143 14.15 11.48 -16.95
C SER A 143 15.43 11.78 -17.74
N GLN A 144 15.64 13.05 -18.14
CA GLN A 144 16.82 13.48 -18.90
C GLN A 144 18.11 13.52 -18.06
N LEU A 145 18.04 13.24 -16.76
CA LEU A 145 19.16 13.31 -15.82
C LEU A 145 19.82 11.92 -15.66
N ARG A 146 20.51 11.48 -16.72
CA ARG A 146 21.18 10.16 -16.78
C ARG A 146 22.37 10.00 -15.82
N ASP A 147 22.87 11.09 -15.23
CA ASP A 147 24.07 11.08 -14.38
C ASP A 147 23.78 10.96 -12.87
N GLN A 148 22.55 10.63 -12.49
CA GLN A 148 22.21 10.42 -11.07
C GLN A 148 22.72 9.07 -10.57
N PRO A 149 23.14 8.98 -9.28
CA PRO A 149 23.50 7.70 -8.69
C PRO A 149 22.36 6.69 -8.81
N THR A 150 22.67 5.49 -9.28
CA THR A 150 21.69 4.44 -9.62
C THR A 150 20.75 4.01 -8.48
N ARG A 151 21.06 4.38 -7.24
CA ARG A 151 20.27 4.03 -6.05
C ARG A 151 19.49 5.19 -5.43
N THR A 152 19.48 6.36 -6.08
CA THR A 152 18.80 7.55 -5.53
C THR A 152 17.32 7.29 -5.29
N GLY A 153 16.67 6.63 -6.20
CA GLY A 153 15.26 6.30 -6.05
C GLY A 153 14.96 5.25 -5.00
N LEU A 154 15.79 4.23 -4.90
CA LEU A 154 15.66 3.25 -3.83
C LEU A 154 15.83 3.92 -2.45
N ALA A 155 16.75 4.89 -2.34
CA ALA A 155 16.93 5.67 -1.12
C ALA A 155 15.70 6.53 -0.80
N ALA A 156 15.12 7.20 -1.80
CA ALA A 156 13.89 7.98 -1.63
C ALA A 156 12.70 7.12 -1.19
N LEU A 157 12.53 5.94 -1.81
CA LEU A 157 11.50 4.97 -1.42
C LEU A 157 11.71 4.48 0.02
N GLY A 158 12.94 4.10 0.37
CA GLY A 158 13.26 3.64 1.73
C GLY A 158 13.00 4.71 2.79
N ALA A 159 13.31 5.97 2.50
CA ALA A 159 13.00 7.10 3.39
C ALA A 159 11.48 7.28 3.56
N ALA A 160 10.70 7.23 2.48
CA ALA A 160 9.26 7.31 2.53
C ALA A 160 8.65 6.15 3.34
N GLU A 161 9.09 4.91 3.10
CA GLU A 161 8.66 3.73 3.87
C GLU A 161 8.97 3.86 5.37
N ALA A 162 10.13 4.40 5.73
CA ALA A 162 10.50 4.61 7.13
C ALA A 162 9.55 5.61 7.83
N VAL A 163 9.18 6.70 7.15
CA VAL A 163 8.22 7.68 7.66
C VAL A 163 6.83 7.07 7.79
N VAL A 164 6.33 6.38 6.76
CA VAL A 164 5.05 5.67 6.78
C VAL A 164 5.01 4.67 7.95
N ARG A 165 6.03 3.85 8.08
CA ARG A 165 6.11 2.86 9.15
C ARG A 165 6.06 3.50 10.55
N ARG A 166 6.72 4.64 10.73
CA ARG A 166 6.67 5.38 11.99
C ARG A 166 5.25 5.82 12.34
N GLU A 167 4.48 6.33 11.37
CA GLU A 167 3.09 6.74 11.58
C GLU A 167 2.19 5.53 11.88
N ILE A 168 2.38 4.42 11.17
CA ILE A 168 1.65 3.16 11.38
C ILE A 168 1.89 2.61 12.80
N LEU A 169 3.16 2.52 13.23
CA LEU A 169 3.52 2.03 14.56
C LEU A 169 2.99 2.92 15.69
N ALA A 170 2.81 4.21 15.41
CA ALA A 170 2.21 5.16 16.34
C ALA A 170 0.67 5.18 16.27
N GLY A 171 0.04 4.39 15.40
CA GLY A 171 -1.41 4.32 15.21
C GLY A 171 -2.01 5.55 14.51
N ARG A 172 -1.20 6.41 13.89
CA ARG A 172 -1.64 7.69 13.29
C ARG A 172 -1.92 7.55 11.79
N TYR A 173 -2.78 6.62 11.42
CA TYR A 173 -3.12 6.32 10.00
C TYR A 173 -3.74 7.52 9.28
N GLU A 174 -4.51 8.33 9.99
CA GLU A 174 -5.16 9.54 9.47
C GLU A 174 -4.17 10.60 8.96
N ARG A 175 -2.91 10.53 9.36
CA ARG A 175 -1.85 11.44 8.90
C ARG A 175 -1.21 11.04 7.58
N LEU A 176 -1.39 9.79 7.15
CA LEU A 176 -0.74 9.26 5.95
C LEU A 176 -1.01 10.09 4.69
N PRO A 177 -2.26 10.48 4.36
CA PRO A 177 -2.52 11.29 3.17
C PRO A 177 -1.74 12.62 3.16
N GLY A 178 -1.61 13.26 4.31
CA GLY A 178 -0.87 14.52 4.46
C GLY A 178 0.62 14.43 4.13
N LEU A 179 1.20 13.22 4.08
CA LEU A 179 2.61 13.00 3.70
C LEU A 179 2.83 13.01 2.18
N ALA A 180 1.76 12.93 1.38
CA ALA A 180 1.88 12.80 -0.08
C ALA A 180 2.69 13.93 -0.74
N PRO A 181 2.50 15.21 -0.42
CA PRO A 181 3.30 16.28 -1.03
C PRO A 181 4.80 16.14 -0.75
N ASP A 182 5.17 15.75 0.47
CA ASP A 182 6.58 15.58 0.86
C ASP A 182 7.21 14.38 0.14
N PHE A 183 6.48 13.29 -0.02
CA PHE A 183 6.94 12.10 -0.73
C PHE A 183 7.08 12.36 -2.22
N VAL A 184 6.12 13.05 -2.84
CA VAL A 184 6.21 13.47 -4.25
C VAL A 184 7.42 14.37 -4.45
N TYR A 185 7.62 15.36 -3.60
CA TYR A 185 8.77 16.25 -3.69
C TYR A 185 10.09 15.48 -3.54
N GLY A 186 10.21 14.65 -2.51
CA GLY A 186 11.43 13.87 -2.23
C GLY A 186 11.78 12.88 -3.34
N ALA A 187 10.76 12.22 -3.91
CA ALA A 187 10.96 11.26 -5.00
C ALA A 187 11.28 11.93 -6.33
N MET A 188 10.74 13.14 -6.61
CA MET A 188 10.85 13.78 -7.92
C MET A 188 12.00 14.77 -8.01
N SER A 189 12.37 15.44 -6.91
CA SER A 189 13.37 16.52 -6.94
C SER A 189 14.74 16.10 -7.48
N PRO A 190 15.27 14.88 -7.21
CA PRO A 190 16.55 14.45 -7.78
C PRO A 190 16.52 14.28 -9.31
N PHE A 191 15.34 14.06 -9.89
CA PHE A 191 15.20 13.71 -11.33
C PHE A 191 14.65 14.83 -12.19
N LEU A 192 13.74 15.65 -11.66
CA LEU A 192 13.03 16.69 -12.39
C LEU A 192 13.45 18.10 -11.96
N GLY A 193 14.29 18.19 -10.93
CA GLY A 193 14.66 19.44 -10.30
C GLY A 193 13.58 20.00 -9.37
N GLN A 194 13.98 20.95 -8.51
CA GLN A 194 13.13 21.46 -7.42
C GLN A 194 11.82 22.09 -7.89
N ARG A 195 11.86 22.88 -8.97
CA ARG A 195 10.68 23.62 -9.47
C ARG A 195 9.57 22.67 -9.91
N GLU A 196 9.92 21.64 -10.69
CA GLU A 196 8.94 20.67 -11.19
C GLU A 196 8.46 19.76 -10.07
N ALA A 197 9.34 19.35 -9.15
CA ALA A 197 8.97 18.57 -7.99
C ALA A 197 7.98 19.33 -7.08
N LEU A 198 8.16 20.64 -6.87
CA LEU A 198 7.20 21.48 -6.13
C LEU A 198 5.86 21.58 -6.86
N ARG A 199 5.85 21.73 -8.19
CA ARG A 199 4.60 21.74 -8.99
C ARG A 199 3.82 20.45 -8.80
N LEU A 200 4.49 19.31 -8.83
CA LEU A 200 3.88 17.98 -8.63
C LEU A 200 3.39 17.78 -7.19
N ALA A 201 4.15 18.23 -6.20
CA ALA A 201 3.74 18.21 -4.80
C ALA A 201 2.47 19.05 -4.57
N ASP A 202 2.37 20.23 -5.22
CA ASP A 202 1.18 21.06 -5.19
C ASP A 202 -0.02 20.44 -5.91
N LEU A 203 0.21 19.68 -6.98
CA LEU A 203 -0.83 18.87 -7.62
C LEU A 203 -1.43 17.86 -6.63
N GLY A 204 -0.57 17.13 -5.92
CA GLY A 204 -0.99 16.19 -4.87
C GLY A 204 -1.77 16.89 -3.74
N ARG A 205 -1.30 18.06 -3.28
CA ARG A 205 -1.99 18.84 -2.23
C ARG A 205 -3.38 19.29 -2.67
N ARG A 206 -3.52 19.77 -3.90
CA ARG A 206 -4.84 20.17 -4.46
C ARG A 206 -5.79 18.99 -4.59
N GLN A 207 -5.30 17.78 -4.88
CA GLN A 207 -6.12 16.58 -4.95
C GLN A 207 -6.72 16.26 -3.56
N LEU A 208 -5.92 16.28 -2.50
CA LEU A 208 -6.37 16.07 -1.12
C LEU A 208 -7.45 17.08 -0.66
N GLN A 209 -7.44 18.30 -1.22
CA GLN A 209 -8.41 19.35 -0.88
C GLN A 209 -9.72 19.23 -1.66
N ARG A 210 -9.74 18.51 -2.79
CA ARG A 210 -10.92 18.41 -3.69
C ARG A 210 -11.85 17.26 -3.34
N GLU A 211 -11.38 16.27 -2.63
CA GLU A 211 -12.16 15.15 -2.14
C GLU A 211 -12.39 15.32 -0.63
N PRO A 212 -13.46 16.02 -0.19
CA PRO A 212 -13.90 15.89 1.19
C PRO A 212 -14.31 14.44 1.38
N ALA A 213 -13.80 13.80 2.43
CA ALA A 213 -14.27 12.50 2.85
C ALA A 213 -15.79 12.58 3.09
N ASN A 214 -16.57 11.96 2.23
CA ASN A 214 -17.99 11.69 2.44
C ASN A 214 -18.14 10.36 3.17
#